data_ac9a17c3e7ab2f12dd34fb8577ce1f09
#
_entry.id   ac9a17c3e7ab2f12dd34fb8577ce1f09
#
_cell.length_a   1.000
_cell.length_b   1.000
_cell.length_c   1.000
_cell.angle_alpha   90.00
_cell.angle_beta   90.00
_cell.angle_gamma   90.00
#
_symmetry.space_group_name_H-M   'P 1'
#
loop_
_entity.id
_entity.type
_entity.pdbx_description
1 polymer ?
#
loop_
_entity_poly.entity_id
_entity_poly.type
_entity_poly.pdbx_seq_one_letter_code
_entity_poly.pdbx_strand_id
1 'polypeptide(L)' 'MIQTKRSDLIKLLERNGWRLKRYGAAHDIYTNGTESETIPRHKELNENLAKAIIKRRGLK' A
#
# COMPACT_ATOMS: atom_id res chain seq x y z
N MET A 1 -20.34 -2.57 2.45
CA MET A 1 -19.07 -3.13 2.03
C MET A 1 -17.93 -2.42 2.76
N ILE A 2 -17.00 -3.18 3.29
CA ILE A 2 -15.90 -2.62 4.08
C ILE A 2 -14.77 -2.20 3.15
N GLN A 3 -14.26 -1.00 3.37
CA GLN A 3 -13.10 -0.51 2.63
C GLN A 3 -11.96 -0.28 3.62
N THR A 4 -10.75 -0.49 3.15
CA THR A 4 -9.56 -0.30 3.96
C THR A 4 -9.10 1.15 3.83
N LYS A 5 -8.86 1.81 4.94
CA LYS A 5 -8.31 3.16 4.89
C LYS A 5 -6.89 3.10 4.36
N ARG A 6 -6.59 4.01 3.44
CA ARG A 6 -5.25 4.08 2.86
C ARG A 6 -4.19 4.26 3.94
N SER A 7 -4.47 5.09 4.94
CA SER A 7 -3.53 5.33 6.03
C SER A 7 -3.20 4.05 6.80
N ASP A 8 -4.18 3.17 6.97
CA ASP A 8 -3.94 1.89 7.66
C ASP A 8 -3.04 0.99 6.84
N LEU A 9 -3.25 0.94 5.53
CA LEU A 9 -2.41 0.14 4.64
C LEU A 9 -0.98 0.70 4.63
N ILE A 10 -0.82 2.02 4.59
CA ILE A 10 0.50 2.65 4.62
C ILE A 10 1.22 2.30 5.92
N LYS A 11 0.55 2.37 7.05
CA LYS A 11 1.15 2.00 8.33
C LYS A 11 1.60 0.55 8.33
N LEU A 12 0.80 -0.33 7.76
CA LEU A 12 1.17 -1.74 7.66
C LEU A 12 2.39 -1.93 6.76
N LEU A 13 2.45 -1.22 5.65
CA LEU A 13 3.62 -1.25 4.76
C LEU A 13 4.87 -0.80 5.52
N GLU A 14 4.80 0.34 6.20
CA GLU A 14 5.93 0.87 6.94
C GLU A 14 6.39 -0.08 8.03
N ARG A 15 5.45 -0.74 8.68
CA ARG A 15 5.75 -1.72 9.72
C ARG A 15 6.52 -2.93 9.17
N ASN A 16 6.36 -3.22 7.89
CA ASN A 16 7.02 -4.32 7.21
C ASN A 16 8.24 -3.89 6.39
N GLY A 17 8.76 -2.70 6.65
CA GLY A 17 9.98 -2.22 6.01
C GLY A 17 9.78 -1.55 4.66
N TRP A 18 8.54 -1.26 4.30
CA TRP A 18 8.25 -0.51 3.08
C TRP A 18 8.28 0.98 3.36
N ARG A 19 8.65 1.75 2.36
CA ARG A 19 8.73 3.21 2.49
C ARG A 19 8.38 3.86 1.17
N LEU A 20 8.02 5.13 1.22
CA LEU A 20 7.72 5.90 0.03
C LEU A 20 8.98 6.05 -0.80
N LYS A 21 8.91 5.62 -2.06
CA LYS A 21 10.00 5.76 -3.01
C LYS A 21 9.89 7.06 -3.78
N ARG A 22 8.70 7.36 -4.27
CA ARG A 22 8.44 8.59 -5.01
C ARG A 22 6.95 8.83 -5.15
N TYR A 23 6.59 10.05 -5.46
CA TYR A 23 5.21 10.43 -5.77
C TYR A 23 4.99 10.28 -7.27
N GLY A 24 3.92 9.56 -7.64
CA GLY A 24 3.46 9.50 -9.01
C GLY A 24 2.34 10.51 -9.25
N ALA A 25 1.78 10.52 -10.45
CA ALA A 25 0.72 11.47 -10.82
C ALA A 25 -0.57 11.21 -10.01
N ALA A 26 -1.01 9.97 -9.94
CA ALA A 26 -2.23 9.59 -9.20
C ALA A 26 -1.96 8.49 -8.19
N HIS A 27 -0.72 8.04 -8.08
CA HIS A 27 -0.34 6.94 -7.20
C HIS A 27 1.01 7.24 -6.58
N ASP A 28 1.22 6.76 -5.37
CA ASP A 28 2.52 6.83 -4.73
C ASP A 28 3.19 5.47 -4.86
N ILE A 29 4.51 5.47 -5.05
CA ILE A 29 5.28 4.24 -5.21
C ILE A 29 5.97 3.94 -3.89
N TYR A 30 5.67 2.78 -3.31
CA TYR A 30 6.33 2.31 -2.09
C TYR A 30 7.26 1.17 -2.43
N THR A 31 8.33 1.01 -1.66
CA THR A 31 9.33 0.00 -1.91
C THR A 31 9.87 -0.58 -0.60
N ASN A 32 10.30 -1.83 -0.66
CA ASN A 32 11.02 -2.46 0.45
C ASN A 32 12.52 -2.54 0.13
N GLY A 33 12.95 -1.87 -0.94
CA GLY A 33 14.34 -1.93 -1.40
C GLY A 33 14.56 -2.92 -2.54
N THR A 34 13.73 -3.93 -2.64
CA THR A 34 13.83 -4.96 -3.68
C THR A 34 12.67 -4.86 -4.66
N GLU A 35 11.48 -4.66 -4.13
CA GLU A 35 10.26 -4.61 -4.92
C GLU A 35 9.55 -3.29 -4.72
N SER A 36 8.66 -2.97 -5.64
CA SER A 36 7.88 -1.74 -5.58
C SER A 36 6.40 -2.05 -5.70
N GLU A 37 5.58 -1.23 -5.06
CA GLU A 37 4.13 -1.36 -5.10
C GLU A 37 3.51 0.00 -5.33
N THR A 38 2.53 0.06 -6.21
CA THR A 38 1.83 1.30 -6.52
C THR A 38 0.59 1.41 -5.64
N ILE A 39 0.51 2.48 -4.86
CA ILE A 39 -0.59 2.70 -3.92
C ILE A 39 -1.41 3.90 -4.39
N PRO A 40 -2.70 3.72 -4.70
CA PRO A 40 -3.56 4.84 -5.09
C PRO A 40 -3.69 5.88 -3.98
N ARG A 41 -3.88 7.14 -4.36
CA ARG A 41 -4.05 8.23 -3.40
C ARG A 41 -5.49 8.42 -2.95
N HIS A 42 -6.31 7.41 -3.07
CA HIS A 42 -7.68 7.48 -2.56
C HIS A 42 -7.66 7.34 -1.04
N LYS A 43 -8.49 8.12 -0.38
CA LYS A 43 -8.59 8.09 1.08
C LYS A 43 -8.95 6.69 1.57
N GLU A 44 -9.84 6.02 0.85
CA GLU A 44 -10.25 4.66 1.17
C GLU A 44 -9.99 3.78 -0.04
N LEU A 45 -9.44 2.60 0.20
CA LEU A 45 -9.10 1.66 -0.85
C LEU A 45 -10.10 0.53 -0.90
N ASN A 46 -10.31 0.01 -2.10
CA ASN A 46 -11.12 -1.18 -2.28
C ASN A 46 -10.51 -2.32 -1.44
N GLU A 47 -11.37 -3.01 -0.70
CA GLU A 47 -10.93 -4.08 0.18
C GLU A 47 -10.17 -5.17 -0.57
N ASN A 48 -10.63 -5.52 -1.78
CA ASN A 48 -9.96 -6.55 -2.57
C ASN A 48 -8.56 -6.12 -2.98
N LEU A 49 -8.39 -4.84 -3.32
CA LEU A 49 -7.08 -4.30 -3.65
C LEU A 49 -6.14 -4.38 -2.46
N ALA A 50 -6.61 -3.92 -1.30
CA ALA A 50 -5.81 -3.94 -0.08
C ALA A 50 -5.42 -5.36 0.32
N LYS A 51 -6.37 -6.28 0.28
CA LYS A 51 -6.13 -7.69 0.61
C LYS A 51 -5.13 -8.32 -0.35
N ALA A 52 -5.24 -8.00 -1.64
CA ALA A 52 -4.33 -8.52 -2.65
C ALA A 52 -2.89 -8.06 -2.38
N ILE A 53 -2.73 -6.79 -2.02
CA ILE A 53 -1.41 -6.24 -1.70
C ILE A 53 -0.85 -6.91 -0.45
N ILE A 54 -1.65 -7.02 0.61
CA ILE A 54 -1.23 -7.64 1.86
C ILE A 54 -0.78 -9.07 1.62
N LYS A 55 -1.55 -9.83 0.87
CA LYS A 55 -1.25 -11.23 0.58
C LYS A 55 -0.02 -11.36 -0.31
N ARG A 56 0.04 -10.56 -1.38
CA ARG A 56 1.13 -10.63 -2.36
C ARG A 56 2.46 -10.25 -1.75
N ARG A 57 2.46 -9.31 -0.83
CA ARG A 57 3.69 -8.81 -0.19
C ARG A 57 3.96 -9.43 1.18
N GLY A 58 3.07 -10.31 1.64
CA GLY A 58 3.25 -10.96 2.93
C GLY A 58 3.27 -10.00 4.10
N LEU A 59 2.47 -8.97 4.07
CA LEU A 59 2.43 -7.97 5.14
C LEU A 59 1.77 -8.54 6.39
N LYS A 60 2.33 -8.19 7.54
CA LYS A 60 1.84 -8.70 8.82
C LYS A 60 1.55 -7.61 9.83
#